data_89422b7f1233879e07b54095dec59509
#
_entry.id   89422b7f1233879e07b54095dec59509
#
_cell.length_a   1.000
_cell.length_b   1.000
_cell.length_c   1.000
_cell.angle_alpha   90.00
_cell.angle_beta   90.00
_cell.angle_gamma   90.00
#
_symmetry.space_group_name_H-M   'P 1'
#
loop_
_entity.id
_entity.type
_entity.pdbx_description
1 polymer ?
#
loop_
_entity_poly.entity_id
_entity_poly.type
_entity_poly.pdbx_seq_one_letter_code
_entity_poly.pdbx_strand_id
1 'polypeptide(L)'
;MILTYVAGGVGLGIGYATINESPPSLTVCVLLAVGVSGFLSFLRHSVFNRSDAVRMKWDMGKRNNFQVETGIANLAWAILAFFAVALDWGIRAEAASLLVFGFYLDVVALMLIVSPGENRRSWVNIAIMAAYSIAMTVLGFQGMAA
;
A
#
# COMPACT_ATOMS: atom_id res chain seq x y z
N MET A 1 -0.47 11.68 1.59
CA MET A 1 -1.17 10.76 2.52
C MET A 1 -2.66 10.62 2.19
N ILE A 2 -3.43 11.69 2.14
CA ILE A 2 -4.88 11.60 1.81
C ILE A 2 -5.09 10.94 0.44
N LEU A 3 -4.41 11.40 -0.62
CA LEU A 3 -4.52 10.82 -1.97
C LEU A 3 -4.21 9.32 -2.01
N THR A 4 -3.23 8.85 -1.24
CA THR A 4 -2.88 7.43 -1.14
C THR A 4 -4.06 6.62 -0.59
N TYR A 5 -4.66 7.09 0.51
CA TYR A 5 -5.81 6.40 1.11
C TYR A 5 -7.08 6.50 0.26
N VAL A 6 -7.29 7.63 -0.42
CA VAL A 6 -8.44 7.79 -1.33
C VAL A 6 -8.30 6.84 -2.52
N ALA A 7 -7.16 6.86 -3.22
CA ALA A 7 -6.92 5.95 -4.34
C ALA A 7 -7.03 4.49 -3.92
N GLY A 8 -6.37 4.13 -2.82
CA GLY A 8 -6.41 2.77 -2.31
C GLY A 8 -7.80 2.33 -1.85
N GLY A 9 -8.54 3.19 -1.13
CA GLY A 9 -9.89 2.91 -0.67
C GLY A 9 -10.88 2.72 -1.83
N VAL A 10 -10.81 3.57 -2.86
CA VAL A 10 -11.59 3.41 -4.10
C VAL A 10 -11.23 2.09 -4.79
N GLY A 11 -9.93 1.80 -4.92
CA GLY A 11 -9.45 0.55 -5.51
C GLY A 11 -9.99 -0.68 -4.78
N LEU A 12 -9.90 -0.71 -3.44
CA LEU A 12 -10.45 -1.81 -2.64
C LEU A 12 -11.96 -1.95 -2.79
N GLY A 13 -12.70 -0.83 -2.75
CA GLY A 13 -14.13 -0.85 -2.95
C GLY A 13 -14.53 -1.48 -4.29
N ILE A 14 -13.83 -1.13 -5.38
CA ILE A 14 -14.02 -1.74 -6.68
C ILE A 14 -13.64 -3.23 -6.65
N GLY A 15 -12.49 -3.59 -6.07
CA GLY A 15 -12.05 -4.97 -5.98
C GLY A 15 -13.05 -5.88 -5.26
N TYR A 16 -13.63 -5.44 -4.14
CA TYR A 16 -14.68 -6.17 -3.45
C TYR A 16 -15.99 -6.28 -4.24
N ALA A 17 -16.27 -5.32 -5.11
CA ALA A 17 -17.41 -5.39 -6.02
C ALA A 17 -17.19 -6.37 -7.16
N THR A 18 -15.95 -6.44 -7.71
CA THR A 18 -15.65 -7.18 -8.94
C THR A 18 -15.08 -8.59 -8.72
N ILE A 19 -14.63 -8.93 -7.48
CA ILE A 19 -14.06 -10.25 -7.19
C ILE A 19 -15.07 -11.39 -7.37
N ASN A 20 -16.37 -11.12 -7.18
CA ASN A 20 -17.46 -12.09 -7.30
C ASN A 20 -18.13 -12.04 -8.67
N GLU A 21 -17.66 -11.24 -9.61
CA GLU A 21 -18.16 -11.22 -10.98
C GLU A 21 -17.67 -12.46 -11.77
N SER A 22 -18.21 -12.66 -12.95
CA SER A 22 -17.81 -13.74 -13.84
C SER A 22 -17.45 -13.17 -15.23
N PRO A 23 -16.17 -13.11 -15.59
CA PRO A 23 -14.97 -13.51 -14.82
C PRO A 23 -14.65 -12.53 -13.67
N PRO A 24 -14.02 -13.01 -12.58
CA PRO A 24 -13.60 -12.16 -11.48
C PRO A 24 -12.45 -11.22 -11.92
N SER A 25 -12.40 -10.01 -11.35
CA SER A 25 -11.36 -9.02 -11.70
C SER A 25 -10.84 -8.27 -10.48
N LEU A 26 -9.52 -8.10 -10.43
CA LEU A 26 -8.82 -7.26 -9.46
C LEU A 26 -8.04 -6.12 -10.12
N THR A 27 -8.12 -5.99 -11.44
CA THR A 27 -7.32 -5.07 -12.25
C THR A 27 -7.33 -3.63 -11.74
N VAL A 28 -8.52 -3.04 -11.58
CA VAL A 28 -8.64 -1.65 -11.09
C VAL A 28 -8.20 -1.54 -9.63
N CYS A 29 -8.51 -2.55 -8.83
CA CYS A 29 -8.07 -2.62 -7.43
C CYS A 29 -6.55 -2.55 -7.33
N VAL A 30 -5.84 -3.41 -8.05
CA VAL A 30 -4.38 -3.51 -8.02
C VAL A 30 -3.74 -2.23 -8.55
N LEU A 31 -4.26 -1.66 -9.64
CA LEU A 31 -3.76 -0.39 -10.16
C LEU A 31 -3.84 0.73 -9.13
N LEU A 32 -4.94 0.85 -8.40
CA LEU A 32 -5.16 1.93 -7.45
C LEU A 32 -4.57 1.64 -6.07
N ALA A 33 -4.84 0.44 -5.51
CA ALA A 33 -4.46 0.12 -4.15
C ALA A 33 -2.98 -0.23 -4.01
N VAL A 34 -2.34 -0.80 -5.02
CA VAL A 34 -0.91 -1.10 -5.01
C VAL A 34 -0.14 -0.15 -5.91
N GLY A 35 -0.51 -0.03 -7.19
CA GLY A 35 0.21 0.76 -8.18
C GLY A 35 0.28 2.24 -7.81
N VAL A 36 -0.84 2.92 -7.79
CA VAL A 36 -0.91 4.36 -7.50
C VAL A 36 -0.49 4.63 -6.05
N SER A 37 -0.97 3.85 -5.09
CA SER A 37 -0.63 4.04 -3.67
C SER A 37 0.86 3.81 -3.39
N GLY A 38 1.46 2.79 -3.97
CA GLY A 38 2.89 2.51 -3.88
C GLY A 38 3.73 3.61 -4.53
N PHE A 39 3.35 4.08 -5.73
CA PHE A 39 4.04 5.18 -6.41
C PHE A 39 3.98 6.49 -5.61
N LEU A 40 2.82 6.85 -5.07
CA LEU A 40 2.67 8.03 -4.20
C LEU A 40 3.51 7.89 -2.91
N SER A 41 3.59 6.68 -2.36
CA SER A 41 4.44 6.39 -1.20
C SER A 41 5.92 6.51 -1.54
N PHE A 42 6.36 6.05 -2.72
CA PHE A 42 7.71 6.28 -3.22
C PHE A 42 8.04 7.78 -3.32
N LEU A 43 7.18 8.56 -3.97
CA LEU A 43 7.40 10.01 -4.06
C LEU A 43 7.57 10.63 -2.68
N ARG A 44 6.73 10.26 -1.73
CA ARG A 44 6.78 10.76 -0.36
C ARG A 44 8.06 10.39 0.36
N HIS A 45 8.43 9.11 0.33
CA HIS A 45 9.55 8.60 1.13
C HIS A 45 10.92 8.79 0.47
N SER A 46 10.99 8.83 -0.86
CA SER A 46 12.27 8.97 -1.58
C SER A 46 12.47 10.38 -2.13
N VAL A 47 11.52 10.89 -2.94
CA VAL A 47 11.69 12.19 -3.62
C VAL A 47 11.53 13.34 -2.61
N PHE A 48 10.47 13.30 -1.81
CA PHE A 48 10.14 14.33 -0.82
C PHE A 48 10.57 13.94 0.60
N ASN A 49 11.59 13.08 0.74
CA ASN A 49 11.97 12.47 2.03
C ASN A 49 12.23 13.51 3.14
N ARG A 50 12.90 14.63 2.85
CA ARG A 50 13.21 15.67 3.85
C ARG A 50 11.95 16.35 4.38
N SER A 51 11.02 16.73 3.50
CA SER A 51 9.77 17.37 3.91
C SER A 51 8.84 16.38 4.63
N ASP A 52 8.86 15.13 4.23
CA ASP A 52 8.12 14.06 4.91
C ASP A 52 8.69 13.79 6.30
N ALA A 53 10.02 13.72 6.45
CA ALA A 53 10.71 13.55 7.73
C ALA A 53 10.38 14.68 8.71
N VAL A 54 10.42 15.94 8.27
CA VAL A 54 10.03 17.11 9.08
C VAL A 54 8.57 17.03 9.51
N ARG A 55 7.67 16.75 8.55
CA ARG A 55 6.24 16.62 8.81
C ARG A 55 5.92 15.50 9.80
N MET A 56 6.65 14.38 9.70
CA MET A 56 6.50 13.20 10.56
C MET A 56 7.32 13.29 11.83
N LYS A 57 8.15 14.34 12.00
CA LYS A 57 9.05 14.55 13.14
C LYS A 57 10.06 13.40 13.34
N TRP A 58 10.53 12.79 12.24
CA TRP A 58 11.44 11.64 12.34
C TRP A 58 12.90 12.02 12.44
N ASP A 59 13.36 13.03 11.67
CA ASP A 59 14.79 13.26 11.44
C ASP A 59 15.12 14.74 11.21
N MET A 60 14.42 15.66 11.82
CA MET A 60 14.72 17.11 11.75
C MET A 60 15.09 17.62 10.33
N GLY A 61 14.61 16.96 9.28
CA GLY A 61 14.81 17.34 7.87
C GLY A 61 16.12 16.86 7.24
N LYS A 62 16.90 16.01 7.90
CA LYS A 62 18.05 15.36 7.31
C LYS A 62 17.60 14.23 6.38
N ARG A 63 18.45 13.90 5.39
CA ARG A 63 18.21 12.75 4.52
C ARG A 63 18.39 11.47 5.33
N ASN A 64 17.38 10.62 5.32
CA ASN A 64 17.44 9.30 5.92
C ASN A 64 17.43 8.24 4.81
N ASN A 65 18.54 7.53 4.65
CA ASN A 65 18.67 6.50 3.61
C ASN A 65 17.67 5.36 3.80
N PHE A 66 17.38 4.97 5.04
CA PHE A 66 16.38 3.95 5.32
C PHE A 66 14.98 4.35 4.83
N GLN A 67 14.61 5.63 5.00
CA GLN A 67 13.37 6.15 4.46
C GLN A 67 13.35 6.11 2.93
N VAL A 68 14.48 6.41 2.28
CA VAL A 68 14.62 6.33 0.82
C VAL A 68 14.50 4.89 0.33
N GLU A 69 15.12 3.92 1.02
CA GLU A 69 15.00 2.49 0.72
C GLU A 69 13.57 2.01 0.84
N THR A 70 12.85 2.41 1.88
CA THR A 70 11.42 2.13 2.03
C THR A 70 10.61 2.66 0.84
N GLY A 71 10.93 3.87 0.37
CA GLY A 71 10.29 4.42 -0.81
C GLY A 71 10.59 3.63 -2.08
N ILE A 72 11.84 3.19 -2.29
CA ILE A 72 12.24 2.37 -3.44
C ILE A 72 11.52 1.01 -3.41
N ALA A 73 11.35 0.39 -2.24
CA ALA A 73 10.56 -0.82 -2.10
C ALA A 73 9.09 -0.60 -2.53
N ASN A 74 8.48 0.53 -2.12
CA ASN A 74 7.13 0.89 -2.56
C ASN A 74 7.05 1.08 -4.10
N LEU A 75 8.09 1.64 -4.72
CA LEU A 75 8.17 1.78 -6.18
C LEU A 75 8.23 0.40 -6.85
N ALA A 76 9.02 -0.53 -6.33
CA ALA A 76 9.14 -1.87 -6.90
C ALA A 76 7.79 -2.60 -6.89
N TRP A 77 7.01 -2.51 -5.80
CA TRP A 77 5.66 -3.09 -5.74
C TRP A 77 4.69 -2.39 -6.68
N ALA A 78 4.78 -1.07 -6.82
CA ALA A 78 3.96 -0.32 -7.79
C ALA A 78 4.26 -0.76 -9.23
N ILE A 79 5.53 -0.91 -9.58
CA ILE A 79 5.96 -1.39 -10.91
C ILE A 79 5.44 -2.81 -11.16
N LEU A 80 5.56 -3.70 -10.17
CA LEU A 80 5.02 -5.06 -10.26
C LEU A 80 3.51 -5.05 -10.54
N ALA A 81 2.76 -4.23 -9.81
CA ALA A 81 1.33 -4.08 -10.00
C ALA A 81 0.96 -3.58 -11.40
N PHE A 82 1.67 -2.56 -11.90
CA PHE A 82 1.48 -2.03 -13.24
C PHE A 82 1.79 -3.07 -14.31
N PHE A 83 2.86 -3.86 -14.15
CA PHE A 83 3.20 -4.91 -15.11
C PHE A 83 2.22 -6.08 -15.05
N ALA A 84 1.78 -6.50 -13.85
CA ALA A 84 0.78 -7.56 -13.72
C ALA A 84 -0.49 -7.25 -14.50
N VAL A 85 -0.92 -5.98 -14.47
CA VAL A 85 -2.09 -5.53 -15.23
C VAL A 85 -1.77 -5.29 -16.71
N ALA A 86 -0.71 -4.54 -17.03
CA ALA A 86 -0.41 -4.15 -18.42
C ALA A 86 -0.03 -5.33 -19.32
N LEU A 87 0.53 -6.39 -18.73
CA LEU A 87 0.96 -7.60 -19.45
C LEU A 87 -0.04 -8.76 -19.25
N ASP A 88 -1.19 -8.50 -18.64
CA ASP A 88 -2.27 -9.47 -18.40
C ASP A 88 -1.77 -10.77 -17.77
N TRP A 89 -1.05 -10.65 -16.65
CA TRP A 89 -0.51 -11.84 -15.94
C TRP A 89 -1.59 -12.62 -15.19
N GLY A 90 -2.82 -12.15 -15.22
CA GLY A 90 -4.00 -12.78 -14.66
C GLY A 90 -4.23 -12.50 -13.18
N ILE A 91 -5.41 -12.88 -12.72
CA ILE A 91 -5.92 -12.54 -11.38
C ILE A 91 -5.01 -12.98 -10.23
N ARG A 92 -4.30 -14.10 -10.37
CA ARG A 92 -3.38 -14.58 -9.33
C ARG A 92 -2.16 -13.70 -9.16
N ALA A 93 -1.61 -13.15 -10.24
CA ALA A 93 -0.51 -12.17 -10.15
C ALA A 93 -0.99 -10.84 -9.54
N GLU A 94 -2.20 -10.41 -9.90
CA GLU A 94 -2.86 -9.27 -9.30
C GLU A 94 -3.09 -9.49 -7.80
N ALA A 95 -3.63 -10.65 -7.42
CA ALA A 95 -3.83 -11.05 -6.02
C ALA A 95 -2.51 -11.14 -5.22
N ALA A 96 -1.46 -11.70 -5.83
CA ALA A 96 -0.13 -11.74 -5.21
C ALA A 96 0.42 -10.34 -4.94
N SER A 97 0.20 -9.38 -5.85
CA SER A 97 0.59 -7.97 -5.65
C SER A 97 -0.14 -7.35 -4.45
N LEU A 98 -1.43 -7.64 -4.28
CA LEU A 98 -2.21 -7.22 -3.11
C LEU A 98 -1.66 -7.85 -1.82
N LEU A 99 -1.36 -9.15 -1.82
CA LEU A 99 -0.84 -9.87 -0.65
C LEU A 99 0.51 -9.30 -0.20
N VAL A 100 1.45 -9.10 -1.12
CA VAL A 100 2.79 -8.58 -0.78
C VAL A 100 2.68 -7.20 -0.13
N PHE A 101 1.89 -6.31 -0.71
CA PHE A 101 1.73 -4.96 -0.19
C PHE A 101 0.87 -4.94 1.08
N GLY A 102 -0.16 -5.77 1.15
CA GLY A 102 -1.02 -5.94 2.32
C GLY A 102 -0.22 -6.43 3.52
N PHE A 103 0.51 -7.53 3.41
CA PHE A 103 1.36 -8.06 4.49
C PHE A 103 2.40 -7.07 4.97
N TYR A 104 3.05 -6.35 4.06
CA TYR A 104 3.97 -5.29 4.46
C TYR A 104 3.29 -4.25 5.36
N LEU A 105 2.13 -3.77 4.97
CA LEU A 105 1.38 -2.77 5.74
C LEU A 105 0.82 -3.35 7.04
N ASP A 106 0.41 -4.63 7.07
CA ASP A 106 -0.03 -5.33 8.29
C ASP A 106 1.11 -5.37 9.33
N VAL A 107 2.32 -5.74 8.90
CA VAL A 107 3.50 -5.76 9.79
C VAL A 107 3.87 -4.34 10.25
N VAL A 108 3.80 -3.34 9.37
CA VAL A 108 4.03 -1.94 9.75
C VAL A 108 2.97 -1.46 10.76
N ALA A 109 1.69 -1.80 10.55
CA ALA A 109 0.63 -1.46 11.49
C ALA A 109 0.87 -2.10 12.86
N LEU A 110 1.22 -3.39 12.89
CA LEU A 110 1.56 -4.12 14.12
C LEU A 110 2.75 -3.48 14.84
N MET A 111 3.81 -3.16 14.11
CA MET A 111 5.00 -2.49 14.65
C MET A 111 4.63 -1.16 15.32
N LEU A 112 3.77 -0.35 14.69
CA LEU A 112 3.33 0.93 15.23
C LEU A 112 2.42 0.78 16.47
N ILE A 113 1.70 -0.33 16.60
CA ILE A 113 0.89 -0.65 17.78
C ILE A 113 1.79 -1.06 18.94
N VAL A 114 2.74 -1.96 18.68
CA VAL A 114 3.61 -2.56 19.73
C VAL A 114 4.70 -1.58 20.17
N SER A 115 5.25 -0.80 19.24
CA SER A 115 6.37 0.14 19.49
C SER A 115 6.03 1.53 18.91
N PRO A 116 5.15 2.30 19.56
CA PRO A 116 4.66 3.56 18.99
C PRO A 116 5.72 4.67 18.86
N GLY A 117 6.95 4.47 19.41
CA GLY A 117 8.01 5.46 19.39
C GLY A 117 7.68 6.74 20.15
N GLU A 118 8.62 7.70 20.18
CA GLU A 118 8.43 9.01 20.84
C GLU A 118 7.41 9.88 20.10
N ASN A 119 7.30 9.73 18.78
CA ASN A 119 6.38 10.49 17.92
C ASN A 119 5.15 9.66 17.57
N ARG A 120 4.23 9.54 18.51
CA ARG A 120 2.97 8.79 18.34
C ARG A 120 2.22 9.27 17.09
N ARG A 121 2.09 8.40 16.10
CA ARG A 121 1.03 8.55 15.09
C ARG A 121 -0.31 8.55 15.82
N SER A 122 -1.24 9.38 15.33
CA SER A 122 -2.63 9.32 15.81
C SER A 122 -3.13 7.87 15.70
N TRP A 123 -3.76 7.36 16.77
CA TRP A 123 -4.40 6.04 16.77
C TRP A 123 -5.40 5.87 15.62
N VAL A 124 -6.05 6.95 15.21
CA VAL A 124 -6.94 6.96 14.05
C VAL A 124 -6.17 6.61 12.77
N ASN A 125 -4.97 7.17 12.56
CA ASN A 125 -4.17 6.85 11.38
C ASN A 125 -3.67 5.40 11.39
N ILE A 126 -3.34 4.86 12.57
CA ILE A 126 -2.93 3.45 12.72
C ILE A 126 -4.12 2.55 12.42
N ALA A 127 -5.31 2.85 12.97
CA ALA A 127 -6.52 2.08 12.73
C ALA A 127 -6.93 2.08 11.25
N ILE A 128 -6.89 3.24 10.58
CA ILE A 128 -7.16 3.34 9.13
C ILE A 128 -6.16 2.49 8.33
N MET A 129 -4.88 2.56 8.67
CA MET A 129 -3.84 1.78 7.99
C MET A 129 -4.05 0.28 8.20
N ALA A 130 -4.35 -0.16 9.42
CA ALA A 130 -4.63 -1.55 9.75
C ALA A 130 -5.89 -2.07 9.03
N ALA A 131 -6.98 -1.31 9.04
CA ALA A 131 -8.20 -1.67 8.32
C ALA A 131 -7.94 -1.79 6.81
N TYR A 132 -7.18 -0.85 6.25
CA TYR A 132 -6.83 -0.84 4.84
C TYR A 132 -5.96 -2.06 4.46
N SER A 133 -4.92 -2.37 5.24
CA SER A 133 -4.03 -3.48 4.97
C SER A 133 -4.73 -4.84 5.12
N ILE A 134 -5.54 -5.02 6.17
CA ILE A 134 -6.33 -6.24 6.37
C ILE A 134 -7.31 -6.45 5.20
N ALA A 135 -8.02 -5.40 4.78
CA ALA A 135 -8.93 -5.49 3.64
C ALA A 135 -8.19 -5.91 2.36
N MET A 136 -7.00 -5.38 2.12
CA MET A 136 -6.15 -5.73 0.99
C MET A 136 -5.69 -7.19 1.05
N THR A 137 -5.25 -7.65 2.22
CA THR A 137 -4.81 -9.03 2.46
C THR A 137 -5.95 -10.02 2.26
N VAL A 138 -7.13 -9.74 2.80
CA VAL A 138 -8.33 -10.58 2.61
C VAL A 138 -8.70 -10.68 1.13
N LEU A 139 -8.76 -9.54 0.42
CA LEU A 139 -9.08 -9.52 -1.00
C LEU A 139 -8.00 -10.25 -1.84
N GLY A 140 -6.74 -10.14 -1.47
CA GLY A 140 -5.65 -10.88 -2.08
C GLY A 140 -5.84 -12.41 -1.96
N PHE A 141 -6.22 -12.91 -0.78
CA PHE A 141 -6.54 -14.33 -0.61
C PHE A 141 -7.77 -14.76 -1.42
N GLN A 142 -8.81 -13.94 -1.50
CA GLN A 142 -9.98 -14.22 -2.36
C GLN A 142 -9.56 -14.33 -3.82
N GLY A 143 -8.73 -13.42 -4.33
CA GLY A 143 -8.22 -13.47 -5.69
C GLY A 143 -7.28 -14.65 -5.99
N MET A 144 -6.58 -15.17 -4.98
CA MET A 144 -5.79 -16.40 -5.13
C MET A 144 -6.65 -17.65 -5.26
N ALA A 145 -7.87 -17.60 -4.69
CA ALA A 145 -8.83 -18.72 -4.73
C ALA A 145 -9.76 -18.67 -5.96
N ALA A 146 -9.86 -17.51 -6.64
CA ALA A 146 -10.64 -17.31 -7.85
C ALA A 146 -9.90 -17.86 -9.08
#